data_b37fad27dbebd5f3a2d5897a2160e11c
#
_entry.id   b37fad27dbebd5f3a2d5897a2160e11c
#
_cell.length_a   1.000
_cell.length_b   1.000
_cell.length_c   1.000
_cell.angle_alpha   90.00
_cell.angle_beta   90.00
_cell.angle_gamma   90.00
#
_symmetry.space_group_name_H-M   'P 1'
#
loop_
_entity.id
_entity.type
_entity.pdbx_description
1 polymer ?
#
loop_
_entity_poly.entity_id
_entity_poly.type
_entity_poly.pdbx_seq_one_letter_code
_entity_poly.pdbx_strand_id
1 'polypeptide(L)'
;MFQVIKRDGSKADFTLTKINDAIMKAFTATQMSYNNDIIDLLALRVTADFQKKVENDEIHVEDIQDSVERVLGQAGYEEVAKEDQ
;
A
#
# COMPACT_ATOMS: atom_id res chain seq x y z
N MET A 1 -8.32 -13.09 -8.81
CA MET A 1 -8.11 -11.96 -7.90
C MET A 1 -7.93 -12.49 -6.49
N PHE A 2 -7.00 -11.95 -5.73
CA PHE A 2 -6.73 -12.44 -4.38
C PHE A 2 -7.50 -11.65 -3.33
N GLN A 3 -7.54 -12.20 -2.12
CA GLN A 3 -8.23 -11.59 -0.98
C GLN A 3 -7.23 -11.09 0.05
N VAL A 4 -7.62 -10.05 0.79
CA VAL A 4 -6.85 -9.48 1.88
C VAL A 4 -7.44 -9.96 3.20
N ILE A 5 -6.58 -10.51 4.07
CA ILE A 5 -6.97 -10.92 5.42
C ILE A 5 -6.74 -9.73 6.34
N LYS A 6 -7.81 -9.19 6.89
CA LYS A 6 -7.75 -8.04 7.79
C LYS A 6 -7.28 -8.47 9.19
N ARG A 7 -6.96 -7.49 10.03
CA ARG A 7 -6.45 -7.77 11.38
C ARG A 7 -7.42 -8.55 12.25
N ASP A 8 -8.72 -8.39 12.02
CA ASP A 8 -9.76 -9.13 12.77
C ASP A 8 -10.03 -10.53 12.20
N GLY A 9 -9.27 -10.93 11.18
CA GLY A 9 -9.42 -12.22 10.52
C GLY A 9 -10.42 -12.24 9.38
N SER A 10 -11.18 -11.17 9.17
CA SER A 10 -12.13 -11.11 8.06
C SER A 10 -11.39 -10.94 6.74
N LYS A 11 -12.05 -11.30 5.64
CA LYS A 11 -11.47 -11.27 4.31
C LYS A 11 -12.23 -10.28 3.43
N ALA A 12 -11.50 -9.59 2.56
CA ALA A 12 -12.08 -8.68 1.57
C ALA A 12 -11.32 -8.85 0.26
N ASP A 13 -12.01 -8.60 -0.84
CA ASP A 13 -11.35 -8.63 -2.15
C ASP A 13 -10.34 -7.49 -2.25
N PHE A 14 -9.18 -7.77 -2.84
CA PHE A 14 -8.19 -6.75 -3.11
C PHE A 14 -8.71 -5.79 -4.19
N THR A 15 -8.51 -4.48 -3.96
CA THR A 15 -8.72 -3.46 -4.98
C THR A 15 -7.55 -2.50 -4.98
N LEU A 16 -7.07 -2.14 -6.18
CA LEU A 16 -5.96 -1.20 -6.32
C LEU A 16 -6.33 0.18 -5.77
N THR A 17 -7.61 0.55 -5.87
CA THR A 17 -8.13 1.80 -5.34
C THR A 17 -7.81 1.99 -3.85
N LYS A 18 -7.89 0.91 -3.07
CA LYS A 18 -7.58 0.99 -1.63
C LYS A 18 -6.12 1.32 -1.39
N ILE A 19 -5.21 0.81 -2.23
CA ILE A 19 -3.79 1.15 -2.15
C ILE A 19 -3.59 2.63 -2.50
N ASN A 20 -4.23 3.10 -3.58
CA ASN A 20 -4.17 4.51 -3.97
C ASN A 20 -4.63 5.40 -2.81
N ASP A 21 -5.77 5.07 -2.20
CA ASP A 21 -6.34 5.85 -1.09
C ASP A 21 -5.41 5.88 0.11
N ALA A 22 -4.80 4.74 0.46
CA ALA A 22 -3.87 4.67 1.58
C ALA A 22 -2.65 5.56 1.34
N ILE A 23 -2.10 5.54 0.13
CA ILE A 23 -0.94 6.36 -0.23
C ILE A 23 -1.33 7.84 -0.20
N MET A 24 -2.48 8.21 -0.77
CA MET A 24 -2.95 9.60 -0.76
C MET A 24 -3.16 10.12 0.65
N LYS A 25 -3.73 9.32 1.54
CA LYS A 25 -3.92 9.69 2.94
C LYS A 25 -2.59 9.94 3.63
N ALA A 26 -1.60 9.11 3.35
CA ALA A 26 -0.27 9.28 3.94
C ALA A 26 0.38 10.58 3.47
N PHE A 27 0.28 10.90 2.17
CA PHE A 27 0.79 12.17 1.64
C PHE A 27 0.07 13.37 2.27
N THR A 28 -1.24 13.30 2.38
CA THR A 28 -2.05 14.37 3.00
C THR A 28 -1.66 14.60 4.46
N ALA A 29 -1.41 13.52 5.20
CA ALA A 29 -1.02 13.62 6.61
C ALA A 29 0.31 14.34 6.80
N THR A 30 1.22 14.21 5.84
CA THR A 30 2.53 14.90 5.89
C THR A 30 2.50 16.27 5.25
N GLN A 31 1.35 16.69 4.71
CA GLN A 31 1.16 17.96 4.00
C GLN A 31 2.06 18.07 2.77
N MET A 32 2.48 16.96 2.21
CA MET A 32 3.26 16.94 0.98
C MET A 32 2.35 16.97 -0.24
N SER A 33 2.77 17.73 -1.24
CA SER A 33 2.07 17.77 -2.53
C SER A 33 2.26 16.45 -3.28
N TYR A 34 1.24 16.07 -4.03
CA TYR A 34 1.33 14.91 -4.92
C TYR A 34 0.47 15.15 -6.15
N ASN A 35 0.71 14.34 -7.19
CA ASN A 35 -0.19 14.26 -8.33
C ASN A 35 -0.64 12.81 -8.51
N ASN A 36 -1.71 12.62 -9.29
CA ASN A 36 -2.28 11.30 -9.47
C ASN A 36 -1.34 10.32 -10.15
N ASP A 37 -0.49 10.81 -11.06
CA ASP A 37 0.47 9.94 -11.76
C ASP A 37 1.47 9.32 -10.80
N ILE A 38 1.95 10.08 -9.83
CA ILE A 38 2.88 9.57 -8.80
C ILE A 38 2.17 8.54 -7.93
N ILE A 39 0.93 8.82 -7.51
CA ILE A 39 0.16 7.89 -6.68
C ILE A 39 -0.06 6.57 -7.44
N ASP A 40 -0.45 6.64 -8.70
CA ASP A 40 -0.68 5.45 -9.52
C ASP A 40 0.60 4.63 -9.68
N LEU A 41 1.72 5.28 -9.95
CA LEU A 41 3.02 4.61 -10.09
C LEU A 41 3.42 3.91 -8.80
N LEU A 42 3.30 4.60 -7.66
CA LEU A 42 3.64 4.04 -6.36
C LEU A 42 2.74 2.85 -6.03
N ALA A 43 1.46 2.95 -6.34
CA ALA A 43 0.50 1.85 -6.08
C ALA A 43 0.87 0.61 -6.89
N LEU A 44 1.29 0.78 -8.15
CA LEU A 44 1.73 -0.35 -8.98
C LEU A 44 3.00 -0.98 -8.43
N ARG A 45 3.94 -0.17 -7.96
CA ARG A 45 5.18 -0.67 -7.34
C ARG A 45 4.90 -1.43 -6.05
N VAL A 46 3.96 -0.94 -5.23
CA VAL A 46 3.53 -1.63 -4.01
C VAL A 46 2.95 -2.99 -4.37
N THR A 47 2.07 -3.02 -5.37
CA THR A 47 1.43 -4.26 -5.81
C THR A 47 2.46 -5.27 -6.27
N ALA A 48 3.46 -4.85 -7.05
CA ALA A 48 4.54 -5.72 -7.48
C ALA A 48 5.38 -6.22 -6.30
N ASP A 49 5.61 -5.36 -5.31
CA ASP A 49 6.45 -5.68 -4.15
C ASP A 49 5.85 -6.80 -3.30
N PHE A 50 4.53 -6.77 -3.05
CA PHE A 50 3.93 -7.76 -2.15
C PHE A 50 3.46 -9.05 -2.84
N GLN A 51 3.57 -9.15 -4.17
CA GLN A 51 3.11 -10.34 -4.91
C GLN A 51 3.77 -11.63 -4.37
N LYS A 52 5.02 -11.57 -3.99
CA LYS A 52 5.74 -12.73 -3.45
C LYS A 52 5.18 -13.22 -2.11
N LYS A 53 4.39 -12.40 -1.44
CA LYS A 53 3.76 -12.75 -0.16
C LYS A 53 2.36 -13.32 -0.32
N VAL A 54 1.79 -13.26 -1.53
CA VAL A 54 0.47 -13.83 -1.79
C VAL A 54 0.58 -15.36 -1.81
N GLU A 55 -0.20 -16.04 -0.96
CA GLU A 55 -0.26 -17.49 -0.89
C GLU A 55 -1.71 -17.93 -0.87
N ASN A 56 -2.05 -18.94 -1.66
CA ASN A 56 -3.41 -19.48 -1.75
C ASN A 56 -4.43 -18.38 -2.06
N ASP A 57 -4.06 -17.44 -2.93
CA ASP A 57 -4.88 -16.29 -3.33
C ASP A 57 -5.26 -15.39 -2.15
N GLU A 58 -4.41 -15.34 -1.11
CA GLU A 58 -4.62 -14.50 0.07
C GLU A 58 -3.33 -13.81 0.50
N ILE A 59 -3.48 -12.65 1.14
CA ILE A 59 -2.36 -11.91 1.74
C ILE A 59 -2.86 -11.17 2.98
N HIS A 60 -2.05 -11.11 4.02
CA HIS A 60 -2.38 -10.34 5.22
C HIS A 60 -2.20 -8.85 4.98
N VAL A 61 -3.08 -8.04 5.59
CA VAL A 61 -3.03 -6.59 5.44
C VAL A 61 -1.69 -6.02 5.93
N GLU A 62 -1.09 -6.60 6.95
CA GLU A 62 0.22 -6.15 7.46
C GLU A 62 1.31 -6.29 6.41
N ASP A 63 1.27 -7.35 5.60
CA ASP A 63 2.25 -7.54 4.51
C ASP A 63 2.09 -6.46 3.45
N ILE A 64 0.86 -6.05 3.16
CA ILE A 64 0.60 -4.94 2.24
C ILE A 64 1.15 -3.64 2.82
N GLN A 65 0.90 -3.37 4.10
CA GLN A 65 1.39 -2.17 4.77
C GLN A 65 2.92 -2.11 4.76
N ASP A 66 3.58 -3.24 5.01
CA ASP A 66 5.03 -3.31 4.94
C ASP A 66 5.55 -2.96 3.54
N SER A 67 4.86 -3.43 2.51
CA SER A 67 5.21 -3.11 1.13
C SER A 67 5.03 -1.62 0.83
N VAL A 68 3.95 -1.01 1.31
CA VAL A 68 3.73 0.44 1.14
C VAL A 68 4.88 1.22 1.76
N GLU A 69 5.24 0.91 3.00
CA GLU A 69 6.34 1.59 3.69
C GLU A 69 7.66 1.43 2.94
N ARG A 70 7.96 0.22 2.50
CA ARG A 70 9.21 -0.06 1.81
C ARG A 70 9.31 0.70 0.49
N VAL A 71 8.24 0.68 -0.31
CA VAL A 71 8.21 1.34 -1.61
C VAL A 71 8.31 2.86 -1.44
N LEU A 72 7.56 3.44 -0.50
CA LEU A 72 7.60 4.87 -0.23
C LEU A 72 9.00 5.29 0.26
N GLY A 73 9.60 4.50 1.15
CA GLY A 73 10.96 4.78 1.62
C GLY A 73 11.99 4.72 0.50
N GLN A 74 11.90 3.71 -0.38
CA GLN A 74 12.81 3.57 -1.52
C GLN A 74 12.66 4.70 -2.53
N ALA A 75 11.47 5.27 -2.64
CA ALA A 75 11.20 6.38 -3.54
C ALA A 75 11.62 7.73 -2.94
N GLY A 76 12.11 7.76 -1.71
CA GLY A 76 12.56 8.98 -1.06
C GLY A 76 11.49 9.68 -0.22
N TYR A 77 10.35 9.05 -0.01
CA TYR A 77 9.23 9.62 0.75
C TYR A 77 9.18 9.04 2.17
N GLU A 78 10.27 9.13 2.92
CA GLU A 78 10.40 8.50 4.23
C GLU A 78 9.39 9.02 5.24
N GLU A 79 9.09 10.32 5.22
CA GLU A 79 8.08 10.89 6.13
C GLU A 79 6.68 10.37 5.80
N VAL A 80 6.38 10.20 4.51
CA VAL A 80 5.11 9.65 4.07
C VAL A 80 5.00 8.18 4.49
N ALA A 81 6.08 7.43 4.38
CA ALA A 81 6.12 6.02 4.79
C ALA A 81 5.76 5.86 6.26
N LYS A 82 6.24 6.75 7.14
CA LYS A 82 5.94 6.71 8.57
C LYS A 82 4.46 6.89 8.86
N GLU A 83 3.76 7.70 8.08
CA GLU A 83 2.34 7.97 8.28
C GLU A 83 1.46 6.79 7.89
N ASP A 84 1.97 5.83 7.14
CA ASP A 84 1.23 4.64 6.74
C ASP A 84 1.13 3.60 7.86
N GLN A 85 1.82 3.79 8.95
CA GLN A 85 1.84 2.84 10.06
C GLN A 85 0.60 2.90 10.94
#